data_ba2e4da0b0973d1b22101f9876dccf18
#
_entry.id   ba2e4da0b0973d1b22101f9876dccf18
#
_cell.length_a   1.000
_cell.length_b   1.000
_cell.length_c   1.000
_cell.angle_alpha   90.00
_cell.angle_beta   90.00
_cell.angle_gamma   90.00
#
_symmetry.space_group_name_H-M   'P 1'
#
loop_
_entity.id
_entity.type
_entity.pdbx_description
1 polymer ?
#
loop_
_entity_poly.entity_id
_entity_poly.type
_entity_poly.pdbx_seq_one_letter_code
_entity_poly.pdbx_strand_id
1 'polypeptide(L)' 'MKLYLISQSKNDDYDTYDSAVVCAESEEEAKKINPDGGITTDKEERYSSWTTLEHVDVEYIGEAKEGSESEVICSSFNAG' A
#
# COMPACT_ATOMS: atom_id res chain seq x y z
N MET A 1 -15.85 -5.58 1.86
CA MET A 1 -14.51 -5.01 1.56
C MET A 1 -13.92 -5.66 0.32
N LYS A 2 -13.06 -4.95 -0.35
CA LYS A 2 -12.40 -5.41 -1.56
C LYS A 2 -10.91 -5.58 -1.32
N LEU A 3 -10.28 -6.44 -2.10
CA LEU A 3 -8.84 -6.62 -2.07
C LEU A 3 -8.20 -5.83 -3.22
N TYR A 4 -7.15 -5.10 -2.90
CA TYR A 4 -6.39 -4.32 -3.87
C TYR A 4 -4.91 -4.63 -3.76
N LEU A 5 -4.27 -4.67 -4.91
CA LEU A 5 -2.81 -4.67 -4.97
C LEU A 5 -2.37 -3.21 -5.11
N ILE A 6 -1.62 -2.72 -4.14
CA ILE A 6 -0.99 -1.41 -4.24
C ILE A 6 0.50 -1.61 -4.49
N SER A 7 1.07 -0.77 -5.33
CA SER A 7 2.48 -0.90 -5.72
C SER A 7 3.07 0.46 -6.05
N GLN A 8 4.39 0.51 -6.04
CA GLN A 8 5.12 1.70 -6.45
C GLN A 8 6.49 1.30 -6.96
N SER A 9 7.05 2.10 -7.84
CA SER A 9 8.40 1.91 -8.38
C SER A 9 9.27 3.15 -8.22
N LYS A 10 8.76 4.18 -7.55
CA LYS A 10 9.46 5.44 -7.35
C LYS A 10 10.56 5.33 -6.30
N ASN A 11 10.31 4.59 -5.25
CA ASN A 11 11.24 4.40 -4.14
C ASN A 11 11.68 2.94 -4.09
N ASP A 12 12.85 2.66 -4.65
CA ASP A 12 13.41 1.30 -4.77
C ASP A 12 14.67 1.09 -3.90
N ASP A 13 14.88 1.96 -2.92
CA ASP A 13 15.98 1.86 -1.99
C ASP A 13 15.83 0.65 -1.05
N TYR A 14 16.89 0.36 -0.27
CA TYR A 14 16.82 -0.66 0.75
C TYR A 14 15.80 -0.31 1.82
N ASP A 15 15.21 -1.33 2.42
CA ASP A 15 14.21 -1.20 3.47
C ASP A 15 12.95 -0.45 3.00
N THR A 16 12.53 -0.74 1.76
CA THR A 16 11.29 -0.19 1.21
C THR A 16 10.33 -1.29 0.81
N TYR A 17 9.04 -0.97 0.80
CA TYR A 17 8.01 -1.86 0.26
C TYR A 17 7.81 -1.54 -1.22
N ASP A 18 7.77 -2.56 -2.07
CA ASP A 18 7.46 -2.39 -3.49
C ASP A 18 6.00 -2.65 -3.79
N SER A 19 5.33 -3.48 -3.00
CA SER A 19 3.90 -3.76 -3.19
C SER A 19 3.28 -4.30 -1.91
N ALA A 20 1.94 -4.29 -1.87
CA ALA A 20 1.18 -4.89 -0.78
C ALA A 20 -0.22 -5.25 -1.27
N VAL A 21 -0.79 -6.30 -0.69
CA VAL A 21 -2.21 -6.60 -0.83
C VAL A 21 -2.92 -6.01 0.38
N VAL A 22 -3.89 -5.16 0.13
CA VAL A 22 -4.64 -4.47 1.18
C VAL A 22 -6.13 -4.75 1.05
N CYS A 23 -6.83 -4.67 2.16
CA CYS A 23 -8.28 -4.76 2.23
C CYS A 23 -8.82 -3.35 2.45
N ALA A 24 -9.74 -2.90 1.61
CA ALA A 24 -10.29 -1.54 1.69
C ALA A 24 -11.66 -1.47 1.05
N GLU A 25 -12.41 -0.43 1.34
CA GLU A 25 -13.76 -0.24 0.76
C GLU A 25 -13.72 0.33 -0.66
N SER A 26 -12.66 1.06 -1.01
CA SER A 26 -12.51 1.71 -2.30
C SER A 26 -11.04 1.84 -2.69
N GLU A 27 -10.80 2.17 -3.96
CA GLU A 27 -9.45 2.43 -4.44
C GLU A 27 -8.80 3.61 -3.71
N GLU A 28 -9.57 4.66 -3.42
CA GLU A 28 -9.05 5.81 -2.69
C GLU A 28 -8.58 5.43 -1.30
N GLU A 29 -9.35 4.60 -0.60
CA GLU A 29 -8.96 4.11 0.72
C GLU A 29 -7.73 3.22 0.63
N ALA A 30 -7.70 2.30 -0.34
CA ALA A 30 -6.55 1.42 -0.56
C ALA A 30 -5.26 2.21 -0.81
N LYS A 31 -5.36 3.26 -1.62
CA LYS A 31 -4.22 4.12 -1.96
C LYS A 31 -3.60 4.81 -0.75
N LYS A 32 -4.40 5.06 0.28
CA LYS A 32 -3.96 5.73 1.50
C LYS A 32 -3.36 4.78 2.54
N ILE A 33 -3.45 3.48 2.32
CA ILE A 33 -2.85 2.50 3.24
C ILE A 33 -1.35 2.42 2.97
N ASN A 34 -0.56 2.69 4.00
CA ASN A 34 0.89 2.53 3.91
C ASN A 34 1.26 1.15 4.44
N PRO A 35 2.04 0.34 3.67
CA PRO A 35 2.43 -1.01 4.10
C PRO A 35 3.13 -1.09 5.45
N ASP A 36 3.72 0.00 5.92
CA ASP A 36 4.37 0.03 7.24
C ASP A 36 3.39 0.25 8.40
N GLY A 37 2.10 0.39 8.12
CA GLY A 37 1.07 0.57 9.12
C GLY A 37 0.56 2.00 9.26
N GLY A 38 1.13 2.94 8.51
CA GLY A 38 0.73 4.34 8.55
C GLY A 38 -0.26 4.73 7.46
N ILE A 39 -0.38 6.02 7.24
CA ILE A 39 -1.21 6.61 6.19
C ILE A 39 -0.32 7.25 5.15
N THR A 40 -0.57 6.93 3.88
CA THR A 40 0.15 7.52 2.77
C THR A 40 -0.42 8.91 2.46
N THR A 41 0.46 9.89 2.32
CA THR A 41 0.10 11.26 1.99
C THR A 41 0.93 11.76 0.80
N ASP A 42 0.69 12.98 0.35
CA ASP A 42 1.47 13.61 -0.71
C ASP A 42 2.78 14.23 -0.22
N LYS A 43 3.03 14.14 1.08
CA LYS A 43 4.25 14.69 1.66
C LYS A 43 5.40 13.71 1.51
N GLU A 44 6.46 14.14 0.84
CA GLU A 44 7.69 13.35 0.76
C GLU A 44 8.40 13.31 2.12
N GLU A 45 8.85 12.14 2.49
CA GLU A 45 9.62 11.93 3.70
C GLU A 45 11.00 11.38 3.34
N ARG A 46 12.01 11.86 4.05
CA ARG A 46 13.41 11.58 3.75
C ARG A 46 13.79 10.11 3.83
N TYR A 47 13.21 9.39 4.77
CA TYR A 47 13.50 7.97 5.01
C TYR A 47 12.24 7.12 4.94
N SER A 48 11.39 7.41 3.97
CA SER A 48 10.15 6.65 3.81
C SER A 48 10.42 5.22 3.33
N SER A 49 9.69 4.26 3.89
CA SER A 49 9.67 2.88 3.42
C SER A 49 8.66 2.67 2.27
N TRP A 50 7.95 3.72 1.89
CA TRP A 50 6.92 3.71 0.86
C TRP A 50 7.10 4.91 -0.06
N THR A 51 6.03 5.44 -0.63
CA THR A 51 6.07 6.58 -1.54
C THR A 51 4.93 7.55 -1.23
N THR A 52 4.81 8.61 -2.01
CA THR A 52 3.70 9.55 -1.89
C THR A 52 2.47 9.05 -2.65
N LEU A 53 1.29 9.59 -2.32
CA LEU A 53 0.02 9.17 -2.93
C LEU A 53 0.06 9.15 -4.46
N GLU A 54 0.65 10.17 -5.09
CA GLU A 54 0.68 10.29 -6.54
C GLU A 54 1.44 9.16 -7.24
N HIS A 55 2.31 8.46 -6.52
CA HIS A 55 3.13 7.38 -7.07
C HIS A 55 2.63 5.98 -6.72
N VAL A 56 1.51 5.87 -6.02
CA VAL A 56 0.91 4.58 -5.68
C VAL A 56 0.00 4.14 -6.81
N ASP A 57 0.26 2.94 -7.34
CA ASP A 57 -0.63 2.28 -8.29
C ASP A 57 -1.56 1.35 -7.54
N VAL A 58 -2.82 1.29 -7.95
CA VAL A 58 -3.84 0.47 -7.30
C VAL A 58 -4.51 -0.42 -8.32
N GLU A 59 -4.59 -1.71 -8.02
CA GLU A 59 -5.28 -2.69 -8.86
C GLU A 59 -6.28 -3.48 -8.04
N TYR A 60 -7.53 -3.51 -8.49
CA TYR A 60 -8.55 -4.36 -7.86
C TYR A 60 -8.27 -5.83 -8.20
N ILE A 61 -8.17 -6.68 -7.18
CA ILE A 61 -7.82 -8.08 -7.39
C ILE A 61 -8.86 -9.08 -6.88
N GLY A 62 -9.88 -8.62 -6.16
CA GLY A 62 -10.91 -9.51 -5.69
C GLY A 62 -11.68 -8.99 -4.50
N GLU A 63 -12.51 -9.84 -3.92
CA GLU A 63 -13.30 -9.50 -2.74
C GLU A 63 -12.63 -10.05 -1.49
N ALA A 64 -12.67 -9.26 -0.42
CA ALA A 64 -12.18 -9.70 0.88
C ALA A 64 -13.21 -10.55 1.58
N LYS A 65 -12.76 -11.37 2.52
CA LYS A 65 -13.63 -12.17 3.36
C LYS A 65 -14.58 -11.26 4.13
N GLU A 66 -15.84 -11.67 4.26
CA GLU A 66 -16.83 -10.96 5.03
C GLU A 66 -16.34 -10.73 6.47
N GLY A 67 -16.52 -9.51 6.97
CA GLY A 67 -16.05 -9.14 8.30
C GLY A 67 -14.62 -8.61 8.34
N SER A 68 -13.93 -8.54 7.20
CA SER A 68 -12.57 -7.99 7.13
C SER A 68 -12.57 -6.49 7.36
N GLU A 69 -11.51 -6.00 7.97
CA GLU A 69 -11.29 -4.58 8.21
C GLU A 69 -10.25 -4.03 7.23
N SER A 70 -10.18 -2.70 7.10
CA SER A 70 -9.15 -2.06 6.28
C SER A 70 -7.77 -2.33 6.88
N GLU A 71 -6.96 -3.09 6.17
CA GLU A 71 -5.65 -3.48 6.67
C GLU A 71 -4.75 -3.99 5.56
N VAL A 72 -3.45 -4.06 5.87
CA VAL A 72 -2.47 -4.73 5.01
C VAL A 72 -2.60 -6.24 5.24
N ILE A 73 -2.82 -6.98 4.17
CA ILE A 73 -2.93 -8.45 4.23
C ILE A 73 -1.55 -9.09 4.04
N CYS A 74 -0.80 -8.59 3.08
CA CYS A 74 0.51 -9.12 2.73
C CYS A 74 1.33 -8.02 2.06
N SER A 75 2.60 -7.94 2.34
CA SER A 75 3.46 -6.94 1.73
C SER A 75 4.78 -7.55 1.25
N SER A 76 5.37 -6.92 0.24
CA SER A 76 6.69 -7.28 -0.28
C SER A 76 7.69 -6.21 0.16
N PHE A 77 8.60 -6.59 1.03
CA PHE A 77 9.58 -5.68 1.62
C PHE A 77 10.98 -5.98 1.07
N ASN A 78 11.62 -4.94 0.56
CA ASN A 78 12.99 -5.03 0.08
C ASN A 78 13.96 -4.70 1.22
N ALA A 79 14.48 -5.72 1.85
CA ALA A 79 15.39 -5.58 3.00
C ALA A 79 16.86 -5.44 2.60
N GLY A 80 17.12 -5.18 1.34
CA GLY A 80 18.45 -5.02 0.86
C GLY A 80 19.06 -6.30 0.37
#